data_9023ead35c10c4313749f32c301cc3e7
#
_entry.id   9023ead35c10c4313749f32c301cc3e7
#
_cell.length_a   1.000
_cell.length_b   1.000
_cell.length_c   1.000
_cell.angle_alpha   90.00
_cell.angle_beta   90.00
_cell.angle_gamma   90.00
#
_symmetry.space_group_name_H-M   'P 1'
#
loop_
_entity.id
_entity.type
_entity.pdbx_description
1 polymer ?
#
loop_
_entity_poly.entity_id
_entity_poly.type
_entity_poly.pdbx_seq_one_letter_code
_entity_poly.pdbx_strand_id
1 'polypeptide(L)'
;MIQNDIVVFGLIAATLGAVFWTASREQGLWKRFYTFVPALLLCYLIPGIYNTVGLIDGQNTKLYNPIARDILLPAALILLTLAVDIKGILRLGPKLVLMYLGASASIMLGAVVAFLLMRAVHPETVAGDTWAGMAALAGSWIGGGANMLAMREVFDVNATTFGQFAVVDVGVGYVWMAALIFLAGRAAKIDARSGADTSAIDELKERIARFQAEHERIPSLTDLMLIVAVAFGGVGLSHAIGAPLAAWFKTNISWASQFSLDAPFVWVVVLSTTLGLSLSFTRARNLEGAGASRLGSLLLYFLIACIGMQMDLLALLDRPWLFLLGLIWIAVHIVLLWCLGKLLKVPFFYFAIGSQSNIGGPASAPVVAAAFHPALAPVGVLLGTMGYATGTYLAYVVGITLRALAGQG
;
A
#
# COMPACT_ATOMS: atom_id res chain seq x y z
N MET A 1 28.70 15.57 -6.82
CA MET A 1 27.54 15.18 -5.99
C MET A 1 26.94 16.41 -5.32
N ILE A 2 25.64 16.61 -5.48
CA ILE A 2 24.89 17.68 -4.80
C ILE A 2 24.62 17.21 -3.37
N GLN A 3 25.10 17.99 -2.37
CA GLN A 3 24.93 17.68 -0.94
C GLN A 3 23.99 18.64 -0.21
N ASN A 4 23.54 19.72 -0.90
CA ASN A 4 22.62 20.68 -0.30
C ASN A 4 21.20 20.11 -0.27
N ASP A 5 20.67 19.84 0.90
CA ASP A 5 19.33 19.25 1.10
C ASP A 5 18.22 20.06 0.41
N ILE A 6 18.31 21.38 0.39
CA ILE A 6 17.30 22.25 -0.24
C ILE A 6 17.32 22.05 -1.76
N VAL A 7 18.50 21.94 -2.37
CA VAL A 7 18.66 21.71 -3.81
C VAL A 7 18.17 20.30 -4.18
N VAL A 8 18.53 19.29 -3.37
CA VAL A 8 18.04 17.90 -3.56
C VAL A 8 16.52 17.85 -3.42
N PHE A 9 15.94 18.52 -2.43
CA PHE A 9 14.47 18.61 -2.28
C PHE A 9 13.80 19.24 -3.50
N GLY A 10 14.35 20.35 -4.00
CA GLY A 10 13.86 21.02 -5.21
C GLY A 10 13.94 20.11 -6.43
N LEU A 11 15.01 19.35 -6.61
CA LEU A 11 15.18 18.38 -7.69
C LEU A 11 14.15 17.24 -7.60
N ILE A 12 13.92 16.71 -6.39
CA ILE A 12 12.89 15.69 -6.14
C ILE A 12 11.50 16.26 -6.48
N ALA A 13 11.16 17.44 -5.99
CA ALA A 13 9.87 18.08 -6.27
C ALA A 13 9.65 18.29 -7.77
N ALA A 14 10.66 18.76 -8.50
CA ALA A 14 10.61 18.93 -9.94
C ALA A 14 10.46 17.59 -10.68
N THR A 15 11.14 16.54 -10.22
CA THR A 15 11.04 15.20 -10.76
C THR A 15 9.62 14.63 -10.58
N LEU A 16 9.07 14.71 -9.38
CA LEU A 16 7.68 14.28 -9.11
C LEU A 16 6.69 15.06 -9.98
N GLY A 17 6.84 16.39 -10.07
CA GLY A 17 6.03 17.24 -10.95
C GLY A 17 6.10 16.80 -12.41
N ALA A 18 7.28 16.51 -12.94
CA ALA A 18 7.48 16.03 -14.32
C ALA A 18 6.85 14.65 -14.55
N VAL A 19 7.02 13.70 -13.60
CA VAL A 19 6.41 12.37 -13.67
C VAL A 19 4.88 12.48 -13.70
N PHE A 20 4.28 13.25 -12.80
CA PHE A 20 2.83 13.41 -12.75
C PHE A 20 2.29 14.17 -13.97
N TRP A 21 2.99 15.22 -14.41
CA TRP A 21 2.62 15.97 -15.62
C TRP A 21 2.66 15.10 -16.87
N THR A 22 3.68 14.25 -17.03
CA THR A 22 3.76 13.32 -18.16
C THR A 22 2.75 12.17 -18.03
N ALA A 23 2.51 11.67 -16.82
CA ALA A 23 1.52 10.62 -16.55
C ALA A 23 0.07 11.07 -16.78
N SER A 24 -0.22 12.38 -16.64
CA SER A 24 -1.54 12.94 -16.92
C SER A 24 -1.89 13.08 -18.40
N ARG A 25 -0.95 12.76 -19.31
CA ARG A 25 -1.20 12.87 -20.75
C ARG A 25 -2.05 11.70 -21.26
N GLU A 26 -3.25 12.01 -21.76
CA GLU A 26 -4.20 11.01 -22.27
C GLU A 26 -3.93 10.52 -23.68
N GLN A 27 -2.95 11.10 -24.38
CA GLN A 27 -2.62 10.81 -25.78
C GLN A 27 -1.10 10.76 -26.02
N GLY A 28 -0.71 10.15 -27.15
CA GLY A 28 0.67 10.13 -27.63
C GLY A 28 1.58 9.11 -26.92
N LEU A 29 2.89 9.37 -26.99
CA LEU A 29 3.94 8.48 -26.48
C LEU A 29 3.82 8.26 -24.96
N TRP A 30 3.51 9.29 -24.19
CA TRP A 30 3.38 9.23 -22.75
C TRP A 30 2.28 8.28 -22.30
N LYS A 31 1.11 8.29 -22.95
CA LYS A 31 0.03 7.33 -22.65
C LYS A 31 0.51 5.89 -22.85
N ARG A 32 1.20 5.60 -23.98
CA ARG A 32 1.74 4.26 -24.24
C ARG A 32 2.79 3.87 -23.21
N PHE A 33 3.69 4.78 -22.87
CA PHE A 33 4.74 4.54 -21.88
C PHE A 33 4.15 4.21 -20.51
N TYR A 34 3.23 5.03 -20.01
CA TYR A 34 2.61 4.81 -18.69
C TYR A 34 1.59 3.66 -18.65
N THR A 35 1.23 3.08 -19.79
CA THR A 35 0.49 1.81 -19.82
C THR A 35 1.34 0.65 -19.30
N PHE A 36 2.66 0.72 -19.45
CA PHE A 36 3.59 -0.35 -19.05
C PHE A 36 4.45 0.04 -17.84
N VAL A 37 4.73 1.31 -17.65
CA VAL A 37 5.62 1.83 -16.59
C VAL A 37 4.81 2.67 -15.62
N PRO A 38 4.50 2.16 -14.41
CA PRO A 38 3.75 2.93 -13.41
C PRO A 38 4.48 4.19 -12.97
N ALA A 39 3.74 5.29 -12.80
CA ALA A 39 4.31 6.54 -12.29
C ALA A 39 4.98 6.36 -10.93
N LEU A 40 4.40 5.52 -10.06
CA LEU A 40 4.97 5.17 -8.76
C LEU A 40 6.40 4.61 -8.90
N LEU A 41 6.63 3.72 -9.86
CA LEU A 41 7.96 3.13 -10.10
C LEU A 41 8.97 4.22 -10.48
N LEU A 42 8.61 5.19 -11.31
CA LEU A 42 9.49 6.30 -11.68
C LEU A 42 9.80 7.22 -10.50
N CYS A 43 8.85 7.39 -9.57
CA CYS A 43 9.08 8.15 -8.35
C CYS A 43 10.16 7.53 -7.44
N TYR A 44 10.38 6.21 -7.53
CA TYR A 44 11.50 5.52 -6.89
C TYR A 44 12.78 5.58 -7.74
N LEU A 45 12.64 5.13 -9.00
CA LEU A 45 13.81 4.85 -9.85
C LEU A 45 14.58 6.11 -10.22
N ILE A 46 13.90 7.21 -10.57
CA ILE A 46 14.60 8.43 -11.03
C ILE A 46 15.48 9.01 -9.92
N PRO A 47 15.02 9.19 -8.66
CA PRO A 47 15.91 9.57 -7.57
C PRO A 47 17.02 8.55 -7.30
N GLY A 48 16.74 7.25 -7.47
CA GLY A 48 17.75 6.19 -7.38
C GLY A 48 18.82 6.30 -8.46
N ILE A 49 18.43 6.63 -9.71
CA ILE A 49 19.39 6.92 -10.80
C ILE A 49 20.27 8.10 -10.40
N TYR A 50 19.71 9.21 -9.88
CA TYR A 50 20.50 10.37 -9.47
C TYR A 50 21.58 10.00 -8.45
N ASN A 51 21.27 9.12 -7.49
CA ASN A 51 22.24 8.61 -6.53
C ASN A 51 23.27 7.69 -7.19
N THR A 52 22.83 6.73 -8.01
CA THR A 52 23.71 5.74 -8.66
C THR A 52 24.73 6.39 -9.63
N VAL A 53 24.31 7.44 -10.36
CA VAL A 53 25.22 8.18 -11.26
C VAL A 53 26.04 9.25 -10.53
N GLY A 54 25.90 9.40 -9.23
CA GLY A 54 26.65 10.35 -8.42
C GLY A 54 26.22 11.81 -8.59
N LEU A 55 25.00 12.08 -9.08
CA LEU A 55 24.45 13.43 -9.16
C LEU A 55 24.13 13.99 -7.78
N ILE A 56 23.51 13.16 -6.91
CA ILE A 56 23.17 13.48 -5.53
C ILE A 56 23.84 12.50 -4.58
N ASP A 57 24.01 12.91 -3.32
CA ASP A 57 24.46 12.05 -2.22
C ASP A 57 23.24 11.66 -1.37
N GLY A 58 22.48 10.68 -1.83
CA GLY A 58 21.21 10.27 -1.21
C GLY A 58 21.36 9.65 0.17
N GLN A 59 22.55 9.09 0.48
CA GLN A 59 22.82 8.44 1.78
C GLN A 59 23.03 9.47 2.91
N ASN A 60 23.58 10.65 2.58
CA ASN A 60 23.96 11.66 3.57
C ASN A 60 22.98 12.83 3.69
N THR A 61 21.87 12.80 2.93
CA THR A 61 20.83 13.85 3.05
C THR A 61 19.97 13.66 4.30
N LYS A 62 19.52 14.77 4.90
CA LYS A 62 18.56 14.79 6.00
C LYS A 62 17.10 14.75 5.55
N LEU A 63 16.85 14.62 4.25
CA LEU A 63 15.49 14.62 3.70
C LEU A 63 14.72 13.35 4.07
N TYR A 64 15.42 12.21 4.14
CA TYR A 64 14.77 10.97 4.55
C TYR A 64 14.54 10.97 6.08
N ASN A 65 15.57 11.14 6.88
CA ASN A 65 15.48 11.17 8.33
C ASN A 65 15.94 12.55 8.84
N PRO A 66 15.13 13.33 9.57
CA PRO A 66 13.81 12.96 10.12
C PRO A 66 12.61 13.28 9.21
N ILE A 67 12.76 14.05 8.11
CA ILE A 67 11.63 14.69 7.44
C ILE A 67 10.65 13.65 6.85
N ALA A 68 11.13 12.81 5.95
CA ALA A 68 10.24 11.88 5.25
C ALA A 68 9.73 10.77 6.19
N ARG A 69 10.62 10.20 7.00
CA ARG A 69 10.32 9.11 7.92
C ARG A 69 9.43 9.55 9.08
N ASP A 70 9.87 10.55 9.83
CA ASP A 70 9.25 10.88 11.14
C ASP A 70 8.09 11.86 11.02
N ILE A 71 7.95 12.55 9.87
CA ILE A 71 6.89 13.54 9.64
C ILE A 71 5.96 13.12 8.51
N LEU A 72 6.48 12.90 7.28
CA LEU A 72 5.62 12.69 6.12
C LEU A 72 4.90 11.34 6.17
N LEU A 73 5.56 10.26 6.60
CA LEU A 73 4.94 8.95 6.68
C LEU A 73 3.76 8.91 7.67
N PRO A 74 3.92 9.28 8.95
CA PRO A 74 2.79 9.25 9.88
C PRO A 74 1.69 10.24 9.48
N ALA A 75 2.00 11.41 8.92
CA ALA A 75 1.00 12.33 8.38
C ALA A 75 0.19 11.70 7.24
N ALA A 76 0.86 11.02 6.30
CA ALA A 76 0.20 10.30 5.22
C ALA A 76 -0.71 9.18 5.77
N LEU A 77 -0.24 8.39 6.74
CA LEU A 77 -1.04 7.33 7.37
C LEU A 77 -2.31 7.90 8.02
N ILE A 78 -2.22 9.01 8.75
CA ILE A 78 -3.37 9.67 9.36
C ILE A 78 -4.39 10.09 8.30
N LEU A 79 -3.94 10.79 7.25
CA LEU A 79 -4.85 11.32 6.23
C LEU A 79 -5.48 10.23 5.37
N LEU A 80 -4.73 9.18 5.03
CA LEU A 80 -5.23 8.06 4.23
C LEU A 80 -6.22 7.20 5.02
N THR A 81 -5.98 6.97 6.31
CA THR A 81 -6.92 6.23 7.16
C THR A 81 -8.14 7.06 7.56
N LEU A 82 -8.03 8.39 7.65
CA LEU A 82 -9.16 9.29 7.83
C LEU A 82 -10.18 9.18 6.68
N ALA A 83 -9.71 8.91 5.46
CA ALA A 83 -10.55 8.77 4.28
C ALA A 83 -11.43 7.51 4.28
N VAL A 84 -11.16 6.53 5.16
CA VAL A 84 -11.85 5.23 5.17
C VAL A 84 -13.32 5.38 5.51
N ASP A 85 -14.21 4.90 4.60
CA ASP A 85 -15.65 4.86 4.82
C ASP A 85 -16.14 3.47 5.24
N ILE A 86 -15.99 3.15 6.51
CA ILE A 86 -16.42 1.84 7.02
C ILE A 86 -17.93 1.62 6.83
N LYS A 87 -18.75 2.66 7.02
CA LYS A 87 -20.22 2.54 6.81
C LYS A 87 -20.53 2.29 5.33
N GLY A 88 -19.87 3.00 4.43
CA GLY A 88 -19.96 2.77 2.99
C GLY A 88 -19.54 1.36 2.60
N ILE A 89 -18.40 0.88 3.13
CA ILE A 89 -17.87 -0.46 2.88
C ILE A 89 -18.86 -1.54 3.35
N LEU A 90 -19.43 -1.42 4.53
CA LEU A 90 -20.42 -2.37 5.04
C LEU A 90 -21.70 -2.40 4.17
N ARG A 91 -22.06 -1.29 3.54
CA ARG A 91 -23.18 -1.22 2.59
C ARG A 91 -22.92 -1.93 1.28
N LEU A 92 -21.66 -2.24 0.93
CA LEU A 92 -21.32 -3.04 -0.26
C LEU A 92 -21.82 -4.48 -0.18
N GLY A 93 -22.20 -4.91 1.02
CA GLY A 93 -22.76 -6.23 1.29
C GLY A 93 -21.73 -7.22 1.84
N PRO A 94 -22.20 -8.22 2.62
CA PRO A 94 -21.32 -9.09 3.39
C PRO A 94 -20.42 -9.97 2.51
N LYS A 95 -20.91 -10.44 1.37
CA LYS A 95 -20.13 -11.31 0.47
C LYS A 95 -18.90 -10.59 -0.10
N LEU A 96 -19.01 -9.30 -0.45
CA LEU A 96 -17.89 -8.53 -0.98
C LEU A 96 -16.87 -8.22 0.11
N VAL A 97 -17.33 -7.87 1.31
CA VAL A 97 -16.45 -7.66 2.48
C VAL A 97 -15.73 -8.97 2.84
N LEU A 98 -16.42 -10.11 2.83
CA LEU A 98 -15.81 -11.42 3.06
C LEU A 98 -14.76 -11.76 2.00
N MET A 99 -14.99 -11.43 0.73
CA MET A 99 -13.98 -11.61 -0.33
C MET A 99 -12.76 -10.74 -0.11
N TYR A 100 -12.93 -9.50 0.35
CA TYR A 100 -11.82 -8.62 0.71
C TYR A 100 -11.01 -9.20 1.89
N LEU A 101 -11.66 -9.59 2.98
CA LEU A 101 -11.00 -10.18 4.15
C LEU A 101 -10.34 -11.53 3.80
N GLY A 102 -11.00 -12.33 2.98
CA GLY A 102 -10.44 -13.58 2.44
C GLY A 102 -9.21 -13.34 1.57
N ALA A 103 -9.18 -12.24 0.80
CA ALA A 103 -8.00 -11.84 0.05
C ALA A 103 -6.86 -11.45 0.99
N SER A 104 -7.11 -10.66 2.03
CA SER A 104 -6.11 -10.34 3.05
C SER A 104 -5.54 -11.61 3.71
N ALA A 105 -6.42 -12.52 4.14
CA ALA A 105 -6.01 -13.77 4.77
C ALA A 105 -5.20 -14.66 3.81
N SER A 106 -5.58 -14.74 2.54
CA SER A 106 -4.86 -15.54 1.54
C SER A 106 -3.49 -14.94 1.20
N ILE A 107 -3.32 -13.62 1.26
CA ILE A 107 -2.02 -12.96 1.14
C ILE A 107 -1.14 -13.30 2.35
N MET A 108 -1.68 -13.22 3.57
CA MET A 108 -0.94 -13.58 4.79
C MET A 108 -0.46 -15.04 4.75
N LEU A 109 -1.34 -15.97 4.42
CA LEU A 109 -0.99 -17.40 4.27
C LEU A 109 -0.01 -17.61 3.12
N GLY A 110 -0.21 -16.91 2.01
CA GLY A 110 0.67 -16.94 0.84
C GLY A 110 2.10 -16.53 1.18
N ALA A 111 2.28 -15.53 2.03
CA ALA A 111 3.60 -15.11 2.52
C ALA A 111 4.33 -16.26 3.22
N VAL A 112 3.65 -16.91 4.16
CA VAL A 112 4.21 -18.05 4.92
C VAL A 112 4.54 -19.23 3.99
N VAL A 113 3.60 -19.58 3.10
CA VAL A 113 3.80 -20.69 2.16
C VAL A 113 4.96 -20.39 1.20
N ALA A 114 5.02 -19.19 0.62
CA ALA A 114 6.10 -18.79 -0.27
C ALA A 114 7.47 -18.81 0.43
N PHE A 115 7.55 -18.31 1.66
CA PHE A 115 8.76 -18.35 2.47
C PHE A 115 9.23 -19.79 2.71
N LEU A 116 8.33 -20.68 3.15
CA LEU A 116 8.67 -22.07 3.45
C LEU A 116 9.06 -22.86 2.19
N LEU A 117 8.35 -22.66 1.07
CA LEU A 117 8.69 -23.29 -0.20
C LEU A 117 10.05 -22.82 -0.71
N MET A 118 10.31 -21.51 -0.69
CA MET A 118 11.61 -20.98 -1.12
C MET A 118 12.73 -21.44 -0.18
N ARG A 119 12.48 -21.55 1.12
CA ARG A 119 13.46 -22.12 2.06
C ARG A 119 13.83 -23.56 1.74
N ALA A 120 12.88 -24.34 1.21
CA ALA A 120 13.13 -25.72 0.80
C ALA A 120 13.84 -25.83 -0.57
N VAL A 121 13.54 -24.94 -1.52
CA VAL A 121 14.05 -25.00 -2.90
C VAL A 121 15.35 -24.21 -3.07
N HIS A 122 15.42 -23.01 -2.49
CA HIS A 122 16.55 -22.09 -2.61
C HIS A 122 16.72 -21.28 -1.32
N PRO A 123 17.29 -21.88 -0.26
CA PRO A 123 17.36 -21.29 1.08
C PRO A 123 18.06 -19.92 1.12
N GLU A 124 19.03 -19.68 0.23
CA GLU A 124 19.75 -18.42 0.15
C GLU A 124 18.83 -17.24 -0.19
N THR A 125 17.71 -17.46 -0.91
CA THR A 125 16.75 -16.40 -1.23
C THR A 125 16.04 -15.86 0.01
N VAL A 126 15.78 -16.71 0.99
CA VAL A 126 15.07 -16.32 2.23
C VAL A 126 16.00 -16.10 3.42
N ALA A 127 17.31 -16.13 3.18
CA ALA A 127 18.32 -15.83 4.20
C ALA A 127 18.40 -14.32 4.51
N GLY A 128 18.96 -13.97 5.66
CA GLY A 128 19.17 -12.58 6.10
C GLY A 128 17.85 -11.81 6.25
N ASP A 129 17.82 -10.59 5.73
CA ASP A 129 16.70 -9.65 5.91
C ASP A 129 15.54 -9.85 4.91
N THR A 130 15.52 -10.93 4.14
CA THR A 130 14.44 -11.21 3.17
C THR A 130 13.07 -11.25 3.83
N TRP A 131 12.95 -11.79 5.04
CA TRP A 131 11.70 -11.79 5.81
C TRP A 131 11.16 -10.38 6.04
N ALA A 132 12.03 -9.40 6.32
CA ALA A 132 11.65 -8.02 6.55
C ALA A 132 11.19 -7.34 5.24
N GLY A 133 11.88 -7.63 4.13
CA GLY A 133 11.43 -7.22 2.80
C GLY A 133 10.07 -7.81 2.42
N MET A 134 9.82 -9.09 2.74
CA MET A 134 8.51 -9.73 2.58
C MET A 134 7.45 -9.08 3.47
N ALA A 135 7.77 -8.65 4.69
CA ALA A 135 6.86 -7.92 5.56
C ALA A 135 6.45 -6.57 4.93
N ALA A 136 7.40 -5.86 4.32
CA ALA A 136 7.11 -4.64 3.58
C ALA A 136 6.20 -4.92 2.37
N LEU A 137 6.49 -5.98 1.59
CA LEU A 137 5.64 -6.40 0.47
C LEU A 137 4.23 -6.81 0.94
N ALA A 138 4.09 -7.50 2.09
CA ALA A 138 2.80 -7.78 2.69
C ALA A 138 2.02 -6.48 2.99
N GLY A 139 2.71 -5.45 3.46
CA GLY A 139 2.12 -4.11 3.63
C GLY A 139 1.51 -3.57 2.34
N SER A 140 2.24 -3.65 1.22
CA SER A 140 1.74 -3.25 -0.09
C SER A 140 0.54 -4.10 -0.54
N TRP A 141 0.65 -5.43 -0.41
CA TRP A 141 -0.34 -6.37 -0.94
C TRP A 141 -1.59 -6.53 -0.06
N ILE A 142 -1.60 -6.01 1.17
CA ILE A 142 -2.79 -5.99 2.05
C ILE A 142 -3.37 -4.58 2.16
N GLY A 143 -2.53 -3.54 2.06
CA GLY A 143 -2.95 -2.19 2.38
C GLY A 143 -2.40 -1.08 1.48
N GLY A 144 -1.67 -1.43 0.41
CA GLY A 144 -1.09 -0.46 -0.51
C GLY A 144 0.21 0.19 -0.02
N GLY A 145 0.79 1.05 -0.86
CA GLY A 145 2.14 1.59 -0.69
C GLY A 145 2.43 2.27 0.65
N ALA A 146 1.45 2.93 1.27
CA ALA A 146 1.63 3.54 2.59
C ALA A 146 1.99 2.51 3.67
N ASN A 147 1.33 1.35 3.64
CA ASN A 147 1.60 0.27 4.58
C ASN A 147 2.92 -0.46 4.26
N MET A 148 3.32 -0.53 2.99
CA MET A 148 4.63 -1.02 2.59
C MET A 148 5.74 -0.18 3.24
N LEU A 149 5.61 1.13 3.17
CA LEU A 149 6.55 2.08 3.75
C LEU A 149 6.54 2.04 5.28
N ALA A 150 5.35 1.91 5.89
CA ALA A 150 5.23 1.74 7.33
C ALA A 150 5.97 0.48 7.80
N MET A 151 5.81 -0.65 7.11
CA MET A 151 6.51 -1.90 7.45
C MET A 151 8.01 -1.83 7.21
N ARG A 152 8.45 -1.08 6.20
CA ARG A 152 9.87 -0.78 6.01
C ARG A 152 10.49 -0.20 7.28
N GLU A 153 9.82 0.80 7.85
CA GLU A 153 10.33 1.49 9.04
C GLU A 153 10.18 0.66 10.32
N VAL A 154 9.05 -0.05 10.44
CA VAL A 154 8.77 -0.92 11.61
C VAL A 154 9.79 -2.03 11.75
N PHE A 155 10.23 -2.62 10.62
CA PHE A 155 11.17 -3.74 10.60
C PHE A 155 12.58 -3.33 10.14
N ASP A 156 12.87 -2.03 10.06
CA ASP A 156 14.16 -1.45 9.69
C ASP A 156 14.75 -2.06 8.40
N VAL A 157 13.89 -2.18 7.37
CA VAL A 157 14.28 -2.78 6.08
C VAL A 157 15.25 -1.85 5.37
N ASN A 158 16.46 -2.32 5.11
CA ASN A 158 17.46 -1.53 4.40
C ASN A 158 16.99 -1.15 2.99
N ALA A 159 17.53 -0.04 2.45
CA ALA A 159 17.07 0.55 1.18
C ALA A 159 17.20 -0.42 0.00
N THR A 160 18.25 -1.24 -0.05
CA THR A 160 18.48 -2.20 -1.13
C THR A 160 17.45 -3.33 -1.11
N THR A 161 17.26 -3.99 0.03
CA THR A 161 16.23 -5.03 0.19
C THR A 161 14.83 -4.47 -0.08
N PHE A 162 14.54 -3.27 0.43
CA PHE A 162 13.27 -2.61 0.17
C PHE A 162 13.05 -2.37 -1.34
N GLY A 163 14.07 -1.85 -2.03
CA GLY A 163 14.02 -1.63 -3.48
C GLY A 163 13.79 -2.90 -4.28
N GLN A 164 14.45 -4.00 -3.91
CA GLN A 164 14.24 -5.32 -4.54
C GLN A 164 12.77 -5.75 -4.41
N PHE A 165 12.19 -5.61 -3.23
CA PHE A 165 10.77 -5.95 -3.01
C PHE A 165 9.81 -4.95 -3.65
N ALA A 166 10.16 -3.67 -3.79
CA ALA A 166 9.36 -2.70 -4.55
C ALA A 166 9.30 -3.07 -6.05
N VAL A 167 10.39 -3.59 -6.61
CA VAL A 167 10.41 -4.08 -8.01
C VAL A 167 9.58 -5.36 -8.15
N VAL A 168 9.63 -6.28 -7.17
CA VAL A 168 8.76 -7.46 -7.13
C VAL A 168 7.29 -7.06 -7.03
N ASP A 169 6.95 -6.11 -6.16
CA ASP A 169 5.60 -5.57 -5.99
C ASP A 169 5.03 -5.07 -7.33
N VAL A 170 5.77 -4.18 -7.99
CA VAL A 170 5.36 -3.63 -9.29
C VAL A 170 5.29 -4.74 -10.35
N GLY A 171 6.34 -5.57 -10.46
CA GLY A 171 6.42 -6.60 -11.50
C GLY A 171 5.31 -7.63 -11.39
N VAL A 172 5.07 -8.17 -10.20
CA VAL A 172 4.05 -9.20 -9.97
C VAL A 172 2.65 -8.59 -9.88
N GLY A 173 2.49 -7.47 -9.15
CA GLY A 173 1.19 -6.83 -8.91
C GLY A 173 0.55 -6.30 -10.18
N TYR A 174 1.32 -5.67 -11.08
CA TYR A 174 0.76 -5.15 -12.35
C TYR A 174 0.48 -6.25 -13.37
N VAL A 175 1.28 -7.33 -13.39
CA VAL A 175 0.95 -8.51 -14.20
C VAL A 175 -0.37 -9.12 -13.73
N TRP A 176 -0.57 -9.20 -12.41
CA TRP A 176 -1.82 -9.67 -11.83
C TRP A 176 -3.01 -8.75 -12.18
N MET A 177 -2.84 -7.44 -12.04
CA MET A 177 -3.86 -6.46 -12.44
C MET A 177 -4.24 -6.61 -13.92
N ALA A 178 -3.26 -6.74 -14.81
CA ALA A 178 -3.50 -6.95 -16.24
C ALA A 178 -4.28 -8.25 -16.49
N ALA A 179 -3.96 -9.33 -15.78
CA ALA A 179 -4.71 -10.59 -15.84
C ALA A 179 -6.16 -10.40 -15.39
N LEU A 180 -6.43 -9.67 -14.32
CA LEU A 180 -7.78 -9.37 -13.85
C LEU A 180 -8.58 -8.56 -14.86
N ILE A 181 -7.98 -7.53 -15.47
CA ILE A 181 -8.61 -6.69 -16.51
C ILE A 181 -8.95 -7.56 -17.75
N PHE A 182 -8.01 -8.41 -18.18
CA PHE A 182 -8.24 -9.33 -19.30
C PHE A 182 -9.37 -10.32 -19.01
N LEU A 183 -9.45 -10.85 -17.80
CA LEU A 183 -10.51 -11.77 -17.39
C LEU A 183 -11.85 -11.07 -17.14
N ALA A 184 -11.85 -9.76 -16.81
CA ALA A 184 -13.08 -8.97 -16.69
C ALA A 184 -13.92 -9.02 -17.98
N GLY A 185 -13.29 -8.97 -19.16
CA GLY A 185 -13.95 -9.15 -20.45
C GLY A 185 -14.60 -10.54 -20.66
N ARG A 186 -14.29 -11.50 -19.78
CA ARG A 186 -14.83 -12.87 -19.81
C ARG A 186 -15.68 -13.21 -18.59
N ALA A 187 -15.98 -12.23 -17.75
CA ALA A 187 -16.67 -12.41 -16.47
C ALA A 187 -18.02 -13.16 -16.63
N ALA A 188 -18.86 -12.76 -17.59
CA ALA A 188 -20.13 -13.41 -17.85
C ALA A 188 -20.00 -14.93 -18.10
N LYS A 189 -18.95 -15.35 -18.84
CA LYS A 189 -18.69 -16.77 -19.10
C LYS A 189 -18.17 -17.51 -17.85
N ILE A 190 -17.38 -16.83 -17.02
CA ILE A 190 -16.87 -17.37 -15.76
C ILE A 190 -18.03 -17.54 -14.79
N ASP A 191 -18.88 -16.53 -14.65
CA ASP A 191 -20.03 -16.51 -13.75
C ASP A 191 -21.06 -17.56 -14.13
N ALA A 192 -21.39 -17.70 -15.43
CA ALA A 192 -22.28 -18.75 -15.92
C ALA A 192 -21.78 -20.18 -15.59
N ARG A 193 -20.46 -20.40 -15.60
CA ARG A 193 -19.86 -21.69 -15.24
C ARG A 193 -19.80 -21.95 -13.74
N SER A 194 -19.68 -20.90 -12.94
CA SER A 194 -19.60 -21.01 -11.48
C SER A 194 -20.97 -21.03 -10.81
N GLY A 195 -22.05 -20.71 -11.53
CA GLY A 195 -23.39 -20.55 -10.98
C GLY A 195 -23.48 -19.36 -10.02
N ALA A 196 -22.70 -18.30 -10.25
CA ALA A 196 -22.65 -17.12 -9.42
C ALA A 196 -23.94 -16.29 -9.59
N ASP A 197 -24.41 -15.73 -8.48
CA ASP A 197 -25.52 -14.76 -8.47
C ASP A 197 -25.00 -13.37 -8.82
N THR A 198 -25.32 -12.89 -10.02
CA THR A 198 -24.89 -11.57 -10.53
C THR A 198 -25.87 -10.44 -10.21
N SER A 199 -27.07 -10.74 -9.67
CA SER A 199 -28.09 -9.73 -9.33
C SER A 199 -27.57 -8.68 -8.35
N ALA A 200 -26.72 -9.09 -7.43
CA ALA A 200 -26.07 -8.19 -6.45
C ALA A 200 -25.19 -7.11 -7.11
N ILE A 201 -24.70 -7.31 -8.34
CA ILE A 201 -23.89 -6.29 -9.04
C ILE A 201 -24.77 -5.12 -9.50
N ASP A 202 -25.97 -5.39 -9.96
CA ASP A 202 -26.88 -4.34 -10.45
C ASP A 202 -27.43 -3.51 -9.29
N GLU A 203 -27.78 -4.14 -8.16
CA GLU A 203 -28.11 -3.42 -6.92
C GLU A 203 -26.94 -2.56 -6.44
N LEU A 204 -25.71 -3.04 -6.57
CA LEU A 204 -24.51 -2.32 -6.16
C LEU A 204 -24.30 -1.06 -7.02
N LYS A 205 -24.49 -1.15 -8.34
CA LYS A 205 -24.41 0.00 -9.26
C LYS A 205 -25.39 1.11 -8.87
N GLU A 206 -26.65 0.75 -8.57
CA GLU A 206 -27.66 1.74 -8.18
C GLU A 206 -27.35 2.42 -6.83
N ARG A 207 -26.86 1.67 -5.85
CA ARG A 207 -26.48 2.22 -4.54
C ARG A 207 -25.35 3.23 -4.63
N ILE A 208 -24.37 2.96 -5.49
CA ILE A 208 -23.19 3.83 -5.66
C ILE A 208 -23.52 5.08 -6.42
N ALA A 209 -24.34 5.01 -7.47
CA ALA A 209 -24.77 6.18 -8.22
C ALA A 209 -25.45 7.23 -7.33
N ARG A 210 -26.21 6.80 -6.31
CA ARG A 210 -26.83 7.69 -5.32
C ARG A 210 -25.83 8.32 -4.36
N PHE A 211 -24.75 7.61 -4.02
CA PHE A 211 -23.78 8.08 -3.02
C PHE A 211 -22.81 9.13 -3.58
N GLN A 212 -22.42 9.03 -4.85
CA GLN A 212 -21.46 9.97 -5.47
C GLN A 212 -21.97 11.40 -5.60
N ALA A 213 -23.29 11.58 -5.75
CA ALA A 213 -23.89 12.90 -5.95
C ALA A 213 -23.78 13.83 -4.73
N GLU A 214 -23.38 13.34 -3.57
CA GLU A 214 -23.52 14.08 -2.30
C GLU A 214 -22.21 14.63 -1.71
N HIS A 215 -20.98 14.32 -2.20
CA HIS A 215 -19.79 14.51 -1.37
C HIS A 215 -18.60 15.29 -1.96
N GLU A 216 -18.60 15.69 -3.23
CA GLU A 216 -17.47 16.45 -3.80
C GLU A 216 -17.64 17.96 -3.61
N ARG A 217 -16.63 18.64 -3.03
CA ARG A 217 -16.61 20.09 -2.87
C ARG A 217 -15.23 20.69 -3.21
N ILE A 218 -15.22 21.94 -3.64
CA ILE A 218 -13.99 22.71 -3.83
C ILE A 218 -13.43 23.06 -2.44
N PRO A 219 -12.17 22.69 -2.12
CA PRO A 219 -11.58 22.97 -0.81
C PRO A 219 -11.38 24.47 -0.58
N SER A 220 -11.77 24.96 0.59
CA SER A 220 -11.43 26.30 1.08
C SER A 220 -10.04 26.31 1.74
N LEU A 221 -9.46 27.49 1.94
CA LEU A 221 -8.21 27.62 2.73
C LEU A 221 -8.39 27.04 4.14
N THR A 222 -9.55 27.25 4.76
CA THR A 222 -9.87 26.68 6.07
C THR A 222 -9.83 25.15 6.06
N ASP A 223 -10.37 24.50 5.02
CA ASP A 223 -10.31 23.06 4.87
C ASP A 223 -8.87 22.57 4.78
N LEU A 224 -8.03 23.24 3.97
CA LEU A 224 -6.61 22.89 3.83
C LEU A 224 -5.87 23.05 5.16
N MET A 225 -6.13 24.13 5.91
CA MET A 225 -5.52 24.34 7.22
C MET A 225 -5.95 23.29 8.24
N LEU A 226 -7.22 22.85 8.21
CA LEU A 226 -7.72 21.78 9.06
C LEU A 226 -7.11 20.42 8.70
N ILE A 227 -6.95 20.12 7.41
CA ILE A 227 -6.25 18.90 6.95
C ILE A 227 -4.81 18.89 7.46
N VAL A 228 -4.09 20.02 7.32
CA VAL A 228 -2.70 20.18 7.80
C VAL A 228 -2.64 20.04 9.32
N ALA A 229 -3.58 20.66 10.05
CA ALA A 229 -3.65 20.58 11.51
C ALA A 229 -3.91 19.14 12.00
N VAL A 230 -4.84 18.41 11.38
CA VAL A 230 -5.11 17.00 11.71
C VAL A 230 -3.89 16.12 11.41
N ALA A 231 -3.25 16.29 10.24
CA ALA A 231 -2.10 15.53 9.85
C ALA A 231 -0.91 15.75 10.82
N PHE A 232 -0.43 16.97 10.92
CA PHE A 232 0.80 17.24 11.68
C PHE A 232 0.56 17.35 13.19
N GLY A 233 -0.62 17.77 13.64
CA GLY A 233 -1.04 17.65 15.04
C GLY A 233 -1.10 16.20 15.49
N GLY A 234 -1.63 15.31 14.63
CA GLY A 234 -1.65 13.87 14.87
C GLY A 234 -0.24 13.26 14.89
N VAL A 235 0.67 13.72 14.02
CA VAL A 235 2.09 13.32 14.06
C VAL A 235 2.70 13.67 15.41
N GLY A 236 2.55 14.93 15.84
CA GLY A 236 3.07 15.38 17.14
C GLY A 236 2.55 14.55 18.30
N LEU A 237 1.23 14.25 18.29
CA LEU A 237 0.60 13.41 19.31
C LEU A 237 1.15 11.97 19.29
N SER A 238 1.30 11.38 18.10
CA SER A 238 1.82 10.01 17.93
C SER A 238 3.25 9.88 18.44
N HIS A 239 4.11 10.89 18.20
CA HIS A 239 5.47 10.92 18.74
C HIS A 239 5.49 11.15 20.26
N ALA A 240 4.65 12.06 20.77
CA ALA A 240 4.56 12.35 22.19
C ALA A 240 4.15 11.14 23.04
N ILE A 241 3.30 10.27 22.48
CA ILE A 241 2.83 9.05 23.16
C ILE A 241 3.73 7.85 22.84
N GLY A 242 4.22 7.74 21.61
CA GLY A 242 4.96 6.57 21.12
C GLY A 242 6.25 6.31 21.87
N ALA A 243 7.05 7.34 22.14
CA ALA A 243 8.32 7.19 22.83
C ALA A 243 8.16 6.73 24.31
N PRO A 244 7.28 7.35 25.14
CA PRO A 244 7.01 6.86 26.49
C PRO A 244 6.43 5.45 26.51
N LEU A 245 5.57 5.11 25.53
CA LEU A 245 4.96 3.79 25.45
C LEU A 245 6.00 2.71 25.15
N ALA A 246 6.87 2.93 24.18
CA ALA A 246 7.98 2.03 23.87
C ALA A 246 8.91 1.82 25.08
N ALA A 247 9.24 2.90 25.78
CA ALA A 247 10.06 2.83 27.00
C ALA A 247 9.39 2.01 28.11
N TRP A 248 8.08 2.16 28.27
CA TRP A 248 7.30 1.37 29.23
C TRP A 248 7.31 -0.12 28.87
N PHE A 249 7.08 -0.48 27.60
CA PHE A 249 7.15 -1.87 27.12
C PHE A 249 8.55 -2.45 27.33
N LYS A 250 9.59 -1.73 26.97
CA LYS A 250 11.00 -2.14 27.15
C LYS A 250 11.32 -2.47 28.61
N THR A 251 10.77 -1.69 29.56
CA THR A 251 11.08 -1.84 30.97
C THR A 251 10.24 -2.93 31.66
N ASN A 252 8.98 -3.08 31.27
CA ASN A 252 8.01 -3.88 32.00
C ASN A 252 7.67 -5.23 31.34
N ILE A 253 8.00 -5.43 30.05
CA ILE A 253 7.58 -6.60 29.28
C ILE A 253 8.80 -7.29 28.66
N SER A 254 9.18 -8.43 29.21
CA SER A 254 10.40 -9.17 28.80
C SER A 254 10.42 -9.64 27.33
N TRP A 255 9.26 -9.89 26.74
CA TRP A 255 9.09 -10.31 25.34
C TRP A 255 8.83 -9.12 24.38
N ALA A 256 8.86 -7.89 24.85
CA ALA A 256 8.54 -6.71 24.02
C ALA A 256 9.43 -6.58 22.77
N SER A 257 10.73 -6.88 22.89
CA SER A 257 11.67 -6.83 21.78
C SER A 257 11.40 -7.87 20.68
N GLN A 258 10.89 -9.05 21.05
CA GLN A 258 10.50 -10.09 20.08
C GLN A 258 9.43 -9.58 19.11
N PHE A 259 8.58 -8.65 19.58
CA PHE A 259 7.53 -8.03 18.80
C PHE A 259 7.85 -6.57 18.42
N SER A 260 9.09 -6.13 18.57
CA SER A 260 9.52 -4.75 18.30
C SER A 260 8.69 -3.68 19.04
N LEU A 261 8.05 -4.03 20.16
CA LEU A 261 7.23 -3.11 20.95
C LEU A 261 8.06 -2.14 21.82
N ASP A 262 9.35 -2.38 21.93
CA ASP A 262 10.37 -1.50 22.54
C ASP A 262 10.88 -0.43 21.56
N ALA A 263 10.48 -0.48 20.30
CA ALA A 263 10.88 0.49 19.28
C ALA A 263 9.85 1.65 19.21
N PRO A 264 10.25 2.92 19.45
CA PRO A 264 9.32 4.06 19.42
C PRO A 264 8.56 4.23 18.13
N PHE A 265 9.20 3.95 17.00
CA PHE A 265 8.60 4.16 15.68
C PHE A 265 7.46 3.19 15.38
N VAL A 266 7.47 1.98 15.91
CA VAL A 266 6.33 1.04 15.83
C VAL A 266 5.06 1.69 16.39
N TRP A 267 5.19 2.35 17.54
CA TRP A 267 4.07 3.05 18.17
C TRP A 267 3.63 4.28 17.38
N VAL A 268 4.57 5.03 16.78
CA VAL A 268 4.23 6.15 15.90
C VAL A 268 3.36 5.67 14.74
N VAL A 269 3.73 4.58 14.06
CA VAL A 269 2.95 4.00 12.96
C VAL A 269 1.57 3.51 13.42
N VAL A 270 1.53 2.74 14.52
CA VAL A 270 0.28 2.19 15.07
C VAL A 270 -0.65 3.31 15.54
N LEU A 271 -0.14 4.29 16.29
CA LEU A 271 -0.94 5.42 16.79
C LEU A 271 -1.43 6.31 15.65
N SER A 272 -0.62 6.60 14.65
CA SER A 272 -1.02 7.40 13.49
C SER A 272 -2.14 6.72 12.69
N THR A 273 -2.00 5.41 12.43
CA THR A 273 -3.04 4.63 11.73
C THR A 273 -4.33 4.56 12.56
N THR A 274 -4.20 4.29 13.86
CA THR A 274 -5.35 4.20 14.78
C THR A 274 -6.05 5.55 14.93
N LEU A 275 -5.29 6.64 15.05
CA LEU A 275 -5.83 7.99 15.16
C LEU A 275 -6.62 8.39 13.91
N GLY A 276 -6.03 8.22 12.73
CA GLY A 276 -6.73 8.52 11.47
C GLY A 276 -8.00 7.69 11.31
N LEU A 277 -7.93 6.39 11.61
CA LEU A 277 -9.09 5.50 11.59
C LEU A 277 -10.15 5.92 12.61
N SER A 278 -9.77 6.31 13.83
CA SER A 278 -10.70 6.80 14.85
C SER A 278 -11.39 8.08 14.40
N LEU A 279 -10.64 9.01 13.80
CA LEU A 279 -11.17 10.24 13.25
C LEU A 279 -12.11 10.01 12.06
N SER A 280 -11.97 8.89 11.32
CA SER A 280 -12.87 8.54 10.22
C SER A 280 -14.33 8.29 10.66
N PHE A 281 -14.54 8.00 11.94
CA PHE A 281 -15.88 7.89 12.53
C PHE A 281 -16.48 9.21 13.00
N THR A 282 -15.71 10.31 12.94
CA THR A 282 -16.10 11.65 13.39
C THR A 282 -16.41 12.59 12.21
N ARG A 283 -16.76 13.83 12.52
CA ARG A 283 -16.93 14.90 11.50
C ARG A 283 -15.63 15.23 10.75
N ALA A 284 -14.46 14.89 11.30
CA ALA A 284 -13.18 15.09 10.64
C ALA A 284 -13.09 14.35 9.29
N ARG A 285 -13.83 13.25 9.12
CA ARG A 285 -13.95 12.56 7.84
C ARG A 285 -14.46 13.45 6.70
N ASN A 286 -15.24 14.50 6.98
CA ASN A 286 -15.70 15.43 5.95
C ASN A 286 -14.55 16.18 5.25
N LEU A 287 -13.34 16.17 5.82
CA LEU A 287 -12.13 16.69 5.19
C LEU A 287 -11.71 15.86 3.96
N GLU A 288 -12.19 14.61 3.84
CA GLU A 288 -11.98 13.82 2.62
C GLU A 288 -12.63 14.47 1.41
N GLY A 289 -13.81 15.07 1.55
CA GLY A 289 -14.44 15.85 0.49
C GLY A 289 -13.64 17.08 0.05
N ALA A 290 -12.71 17.56 0.89
CA ALA A 290 -11.75 18.62 0.60
C ALA A 290 -10.36 18.09 0.17
N GLY A 291 -10.18 16.77 0.02
CA GLY A 291 -8.98 16.15 -0.52
C GLY A 291 -7.94 15.72 0.52
N ALA A 292 -8.35 15.31 1.71
CA ALA A 292 -7.42 14.81 2.74
C ALA A 292 -6.54 13.67 2.23
N SER A 293 -7.13 12.67 1.57
CA SER A 293 -6.37 11.55 0.97
C SER A 293 -5.47 11.98 -0.19
N ARG A 294 -5.85 13.01 -0.96
CA ARG A 294 -4.99 13.58 -2.02
C ARG A 294 -3.72 14.18 -1.42
N LEU A 295 -3.84 14.93 -0.30
CA LEU A 295 -2.68 15.45 0.41
C LEU A 295 -1.86 14.31 1.03
N GLY A 296 -2.49 13.31 1.65
CA GLY A 296 -1.82 12.12 2.16
C GLY A 296 -0.99 11.41 1.09
N SER A 297 -1.56 11.25 -0.12
CA SER A 297 -0.86 10.67 -1.26
C SER A 297 0.31 11.54 -1.73
N LEU A 298 0.17 12.86 -1.73
CA LEU A 298 1.26 13.77 -2.07
C LEU A 298 2.44 13.59 -1.10
N LEU A 299 2.19 13.58 0.21
CA LEU A 299 3.22 13.34 1.22
C LEU A 299 3.90 11.99 1.02
N LEU A 300 3.12 10.95 0.67
CA LEU A 300 3.62 9.62 0.37
C LEU A 300 4.57 9.61 -0.84
N TYR A 301 4.26 10.34 -1.92
CA TYR A 301 5.13 10.40 -3.09
C TYR A 301 6.47 11.09 -2.79
N PHE A 302 6.49 12.12 -1.95
CA PHE A 302 7.74 12.71 -1.48
C PHE A 302 8.57 11.70 -0.65
N LEU A 303 7.94 10.97 0.25
CA LEU A 303 8.61 9.91 1.02
C LEU A 303 9.19 8.84 0.09
N ILE A 304 8.42 8.38 -0.89
CA ILE A 304 8.85 7.39 -1.89
C ILE A 304 10.11 7.86 -2.62
N ALA A 305 10.14 9.10 -3.06
CA ALA A 305 11.29 9.67 -3.75
C ALA A 305 12.52 9.80 -2.83
N CYS A 306 12.31 10.14 -1.55
CA CYS A 306 13.37 10.17 -0.54
C CYS A 306 13.95 8.78 -0.25
N ILE A 307 13.15 7.73 -0.32
CA ILE A 307 13.63 6.35 -0.21
C ILE A 307 14.37 5.95 -1.48
N GLY A 308 13.80 6.28 -2.65
CA GLY A 308 14.41 5.98 -3.95
C GLY A 308 15.85 6.49 -4.06
N MET A 309 16.11 7.71 -3.58
CA MET A 309 17.47 8.26 -3.61
C MET A 309 18.49 7.54 -2.71
N GLN A 310 18.04 6.66 -1.80
CA GLN A 310 18.94 5.82 -0.99
C GLN A 310 19.20 4.44 -1.62
N MET A 311 18.51 4.10 -2.72
CA MET A 311 18.61 2.78 -3.34
C MET A 311 19.87 2.64 -4.18
N ASP A 312 20.47 1.44 -4.14
CA ASP A 312 21.43 0.97 -5.13
C ASP A 312 20.69 0.18 -6.21
N LEU A 313 20.55 0.79 -7.40
CA LEU A 313 19.81 0.19 -8.50
C LEU A 313 20.52 -1.01 -9.12
N LEU A 314 21.85 -1.11 -9.02
CA LEU A 314 22.59 -2.24 -9.57
C LEU A 314 22.32 -3.50 -8.73
N ALA A 315 22.22 -3.35 -7.42
CA ALA A 315 21.90 -4.45 -6.50
C ALA A 315 20.47 -5.03 -6.69
N LEU A 316 19.58 -4.35 -7.44
CA LEU A 316 18.26 -4.90 -7.77
C LEU A 316 18.34 -6.14 -8.68
N LEU A 317 19.38 -6.25 -9.49
CA LEU A 317 19.55 -7.34 -10.45
C LEU A 317 20.18 -8.60 -9.84
N ASP A 318 20.72 -8.49 -8.62
CA ASP A 318 21.50 -9.58 -8.00
C ASP A 318 20.65 -10.71 -7.44
N ARG A 319 19.33 -10.53 -7.29
CA ARG A 319 18.46 -11.50 -6.62
C ARG A 319 17.19 -11.87 -7.43
N PRO A 320 17.33 -12.50 -8.62
CA PRO A 320 16.19 -12.82 -9.50
C PRO A 320 15.19 -13.81 -8.87
N TRP A 321 15.62 -14.63 -7.92
CA TRP A 321 14.77 -15.58 -7.19
C TRP A 321 13.70 -14.91 -6.33
N LEU A 322 13.82 -13.61 -6.01
CA LEU A 322 12.77 -12.85 -5.34
C LEU A 322 11.51 -12.70 -6.20
N PHE A 323 11.64 -12.66 -7.53
CA PHE A 323 10.48 -12.70 -8.43
C PHE A 323 9.75 -14.04 -8.35
N LEU A 324 10.49 -15.15 -8.31
CA LEU A 324 9.88 -16.46 -8.13
C LEU A 324 9.16 -16.56 -6.78
N LEU A 325 9.74 -16.04 -5.71
CA LEU A 325 9.09 -15.94 -4.41
C LEU A 325 7.77 -15.14 -4.51
N GLY A 326 7.78 -13.98 -5.16
CA GLY A 326 6.57 -13.18 -5.41
C GLY A 326 5.52 -13.91 -6.24
N LEU A 327 5.95 -14.64 -7.28
CA LEU A 327 5.04 -15.44 -8.13
C LEU A 327 4.42 -16.62 -7.36
N ILE A 328 5.17 -17.31 -6.52
CA ILE A 328 4.64 -18.36 -5.65
C ILE A 328 3.60 -17.75 -4.69
N TRP A 329 3.94 -16.63 -4.08
CA TRP A 329 3.05 -15.94 -3.14
C TRP A 329 1.72 -15.55 -3.78
N ILE A 330 1.75 -14.87 -4.94
CA ILE A 330 0.54 -14.48 -5.65
C ILE A 330 -0.26 -15.71 -6.14
N ALA A 331 0.41 -16.79 -6.56
CA ALA A 331 -0.25 -18.02 -6.98
C ALA A 331 -1.04 -18.66 -5.82
N VAL A 332 -0.46 -18.72 -4.62
CA VAL A 332 -1.16 -19.20 -3.41
C VAL A 332 -2.37 -18.32 -3.11
N HIS A 333 -2.20 -16.99 -3.16
CA HIS A 333 -3.32 -16.05 -2.99
C HIS A 333 -4.45 -16.32 -3.98
N ILE A 334 -4.13 -16.47 -5.27
CA ILE A 334 -5.11 -16.73 -6.33
C ILE A 334 -5.89 -18.00 -6.04
N VAL A 335 -5.19 -19.10 -5.72
CA VAL A 335 -5.83 -20.40 -5.46
C VAL A 335 -6.76 -20.33 -4.25
N LEU A 336 -6.29 -19.79 -3.12
CA LEU A 336 -7.08 -19.69 -1.90
C LEU A 336 -8.32 -18.80 -2.09
N LEU A 337 -8.13 -17.63 -2.72
CA LEU A 337 -9.25 -16.70 -2.95
C LEU A 337 -10.24 -17.26 -3.97
N TRP A 338 -9.76 -17.97 -5.00
CA TRP A 338 -10.63 -18.67 -5.97
C TRP A 338 -11.48 -19.77 -5.31
N CYS A 339 -10.89 -20.55 -4.43
CA CYS A 339 -11.61 -21.55 -3.63
C CYS A 339 -12.68 -20.90 -2.77
N LEU A 340 -12.38 -19.80 -2.09
CA LEU A 340 -13.33 -19.03 -1.29
C LEU A 340 -14.47 -18.49 -2.17
N GLY A 341 -14.13 -17.92 -3.32
CA GLY A 341 -15.12 -17.39 -4.27
C GLY A 341 -16.11 -18.46 -4.77
N LYS A 342 -15.61 -19.67 -5.07
CA LYS A 342 -16.45 -20.82 -5.42
C LYS A 342 -17.34 -21.27 -4.27
N LEU A 343 -16.81 -21.32 -3.05
CA LEU A 343 -17.56 -21.71 -1.85
C LEU A 343 -18.72 -20.75 -1.58
N LEU A 344 -18.48 -19.45 -1.73
CA LEU A 344 -19.48 -18.39 -1.50
C LEU A 344 -20.40 -18.16 -2.72
N LYS A 345 -20.12 -18.82 -3.87
CA LYS A 345 -20.82 -18.64 -5.15
C LYS A 345 -20.93 -17.17 -5.55
N VAL A 346 -19.81 -16.43 -5.41
CA VAL A 346 -19.78 -15.00 -5.73
C VAL A 346 -19.44 -14.74 -7.19
N PRO A 347 -19.91 -13.61 -7.77
CA PRO A 347 -19.50 -13.17 -9.10
C PRO A 347 -17.99 -12.98 -9.20
N PHE A 348 -17.41 -13.19 -10.38
CA PHE A 348 -16.00 -12.98 -10.64
C PHE A 348 -15.55 -11.54 -10.34
N PHE A 349 -16.44 -10.56 -10.48
CA PHE A 349 -16.22 -9.19 -10.03
C PHE A 349 -15.80 -9.14 -8.56
N TYR A 350 -16.45 -9.88 -7.66
CA TYR A 350 -16.10 -9.86 -6.22
C TYR A 350 -14.74 -10.47 -5.94
N PHE A 351 -14.37 -11.53 -6.68
CA PHE A 351 -13.04 -12.10 -6.64
C PHE A 351 -11.98 -11.07 -7.09
N ALA A 352 -12.21 -10.47 -8.27
CA ALA A 352 -11.26 -9.52 -8.86
C ALA A 352 -11.05 -8.28 -8.00
N ILE A 353 -12.17 -7.68 -7.53
CA ILE A 353 -12.09 -6.45 -6.74
C ILE A 353 -11.63 -6.71 -5.30
N GLY A 354 -12.00 -7.84 -4.71
CA GLY A 354 -11.49 -8.24 -3.39
C GLY A 354 -9.97 -8.42 -3.41
N SER A 355 -9.43 -9.07 -4.45
CA SER A 355 -7.99 -9.21 -4.67
C SER A 355 -7.31 -7.85 -4.90
N GLN A 356 -7.78 -7.09 -5.92
CA GLN A 356 -7.09 -5.86 -6.33
C GLN A 356 -7.19 -4.73 -5.30
N SER A 357 -8.26 -4.71 -4.51
CA SER A 357 -8.38 -3.74 -3.41
C SER A 357 -7.36 -3.95 -2.30
N ASN A 358 -6.85 -5.16 -2.16
CA ASN A 358 -5.71 -5.48 -1.31
C ASN A 358 -4.39 -5.13 -2.02
N ILE A 359 -4.09 -5.76 -3.17
CA ILE A 359 -2.77 -5.73 -3.81
C ILE A 359 -2.42 -4.35 -4.37
N GLY A 360 -3.37 -3.60 -4.90
CA GLY A 360 -3.10 -2.27 -5.46
C GLY A 360 -3.82 -1.13 -4.76
N GLY A 361 -4.65 -1.46 -3.78
CA GLY A 361 -5.39 -0.49 -2.98
C GLY A 361 -6.25 0.47 -3.82
N PRO A 362 -6.54 1.67 -3.31
CA PRO A 362 -7.42 2.63 -3.98
C PRO A 362 -6.85 3.23 -5.28
N ALA A 363 -5.56 3.00 -5.57
CA ALA A 363 -4.95 3.49 -6.81
C ALA A 363 -5.31 2.63 -8.03
N SER A 364 -5.36 1.31 -7.88
CA SER A 364 -5.56 0.38 -9.01
C SER A 364 -6.88 -0.37 -8.98
N ALA A 365 -7.49 -0.57 -7.81
CA ALA A 365 -8.77 -1.24 -7.69
C ALA A 365 -9.90 -0.56 -8.50
N PRO A 366 -10.00 0.78 -8.58
CA PRO A 366 -10.98 1.45 -9.44
C PRO A 366 -10.83 1.12 -10.92
N VAL A 367 -9.58 0.94 -11.39
CA VAL A 367 -9.28 0.60 -12.79
C VAL A 367 -9.78 -0.80 -13.11
N VAL A 368 -9.53 -1.77 -12.23
CA VAL A 368 -10.06 -3.12 -12.37
C VAL A 368 -11.59 -3.14 -12.28
N ALA A 369 -12.19 -2.39 -11.35
CA ALA A 369 -13.64 -2.29 -11.23
C ALA A 369 -14.29 -1.70 -12.49
N ALA A 370 -13.68 -0.63 -13.06
CA ALA A 370 -14.15 0.01 -14.29
C ALA A 370 -14.07 -0.92 -15.51
N ALA A 371 -13.15 -1.89 -15.53
CA ALA A 371 -13.05 -2.89 -16.59
C ALA A 371 -14.28 -3.83 -16.65
N PHE A 372 -15.00 -4.02 -15.54
CA PHE A 372 -16.30 -4.71 -15.53
C PHE A 372 -17.43 -3.76 -15.93
N HIS A 373 -17.48 -2.58 -15.33
CA HIS A 373 -18.40 -1.51 -15.68
C HIS A 373 -17.93 -0.19 -15.08
N PRO A 374 -17.94 0.95 -15.83
CA PRO A 374 -17.47 2.24 -15.32
C PRO A 374 -18.12 2.70 -14.01
N ALA A 375 -19.42 2.44 -13.83
CA ALA A 375 -20.14 2.78 -12.59
C ALA A 375 -19.66 2.02 -11.35
N LEU A 376 -18.84 0.97 -11.50
CA LEU A 376 -18.29 0.19 -10.39
C LEU A 376 -16.94 0.73 -9.88
N ALA A 377 -16.31 1.68 -10.58
CA ALA A 377 -15.03 2.27 -10.14
C ALA A 377 -15.03 2.73 -8.68
N PRO A 378 -16.08 3.38 -8.16
CA PRO A 378 -16.15 3.80 -6.75
C PRO A 378 -16.13 2.64 -5.74
N VAL A 379 -16.60 1.45 -6.13
CA VAL A 379 -16.48 0.25 -5.27
C VAL A 379 -15.00 -0.07 -5.02
N GLY A 380 -14.20 0.04 -6.10
CA GLY A 380 -12.75 -0.12 -6.01
C GLY A 380 -12.09 0.88 -5.08
N VAL A 381 -12.53 2.16 -5.14
CA VAL A 381 -12.04 3.19 -4.22
C VAL A 381 -12.38 2.83 -2.77
N LEU A 382 -13.67 2.58 -2.49
CA LEU A 382 -14.14 2.28 -1.13
C LEU A 382 -13.43 1.05 -0.54
N LEU A 383 -13.39 -0.03 -1.30
CA LEU A 383 -12.78 -1.27 -0.82
C LEU A 383 -11.26 -1.15 -0.70
N GLY A 384 -10.62 -0.43 -1.64
CA GLY A 384 -9.18 -0.17 -1.61
C GLY A 384 -8.75 0.66 -0.40
N THR A 385 -9.58 1.65 0.02
CA THR A 385 -9.27 2.44 1.23
C THR A 385 -9.32 1.61 2.51
N MET A 386 -10.08 0.51 2.54
CA MET A 386 -10.07 -0.41 3.69
C MET A 386 -8.66 -0.96 3.98
N GLY A 387 -7.83 -1.11 2.93
CA GLY A 387 -6.43 -1.50 3.05
C GLY A 387 -5.61 -0.58 3.94
N TYR A 388 -5.88 0.72 3.94
CA TYR A 388 -5.20 1.65 4.83
C TYR A 388 -5.48 1.36 6.31
N ALA A 389 -6.71 0.92 6.62
CA ALA A 389 -7.10 0.59 7.99
C ALA A 389 -6.57 -0.78 8.45
N THR A 390 -6.51 -1.76 7.57
CA THR A 390 -6.17 -3.15 7.92
C THR A 390 -4.71 -3.50 7.67
N GLY A 391 -4.10 -2.87 6.65
CA GLY A 391 -2.78 -3.25 6.13
C GLY A 391 -1.66 -3.13 7.16
N THR A 392 -1.61 -2.06 7.93
CA THR A 392 -0.60 -1.87 8.99
C THR A 392 -0.59 -3.04 9.97
N TYR A 393 -1.76 -3.43 10.48
CA TYR A 393 -1.86 -4.47 11.51
C TYR A 393 -1.60 -5.87 10.96
N LEU A 394 -2.21 -6.19 9.81
CA LEU A 394 -2.08 -7.52 9.22
C LEU A 394 -0.67 -7.77 8.66
N ALA A 395 -0.05 -6.77 8.04
CA ALA A 395 1.32 -6.87 7.57
C ALA A 395 2.32 -6.97 8.73
N TYR A 396 2.07 -6.27 9.84
CA TYR A 396 2.85 -6.43 11.05
C TYR A 396 2.82 -7.87 11.57
N VAL A 397 1.63 -8.50 11.62
CA VAL A 397 1.50 -9.92 11.99
C VAL A 397 2.28 -10.82 11.04
N VAL A 398 2.22 -10.57 9.72
CA VAL A 398 3.03 -11.30 8.74
C VAL A 398 4.52 -11.13 9.04
N GLY A 399 4.98 -9.92 9.28
CA GLY A 399 6.38 -9.62 9.57
C GLY A 399 6.91 -10.38 10.79
N ILE A 400 6.19 -10.33 11.91
CA ILE A 400 6.56 -11.08 13.12
C ILE A 400 6.56 -12.59 12.87
N THR A 401 5.58 -13.11 12.12
CA THR A 401 5.52 -14.53 11.77
C THR A 401 6.73 -14.95 10.92
N LEU A 402 7.06 -14.16 9.88
CA LEU A 402 8.20 -14.46 9.02
C LEU A 402 9.54 -14.32 9.75
N ARG A 403 9.66 -13.32 10.65
CA ARG A 403 10.83 -13.16 11.52
C ARG A 403 11.09 -14.40 12.39
N ALA A 404 10.02 -14.90 13.04
CA ALA A 404 10.12 -16.14 13.83
C ALA A 404 10.51 -17.34 12.95
N LEU A 405 9.94 -17.47 11.75
CA LEU A 405 10.31 -18.53 10.80
C LEU A 405 11.75 -18.40 10.30
N ALA A 406 12.28 -17.19 10.18
CA ALA A 406 13.68 -16.94 9.82
C ALA A 406 14.66 -17.25 10.96
N GLY A 407 14.19 -17.57 12.18
CA GLY A 407 15.03 -17.83 13.36
C GLY A 407 15.63 -16.56 13.96
N GLN A 408 15.03 -15.42 13.75
CA GLN A 408 15.46 -14.09 14.26
C GLN A 408 14.50 -13.56 15.34
N GLY A 409 13.76 -14.45 15.97
CA GLY A 409 12.79 -14.15 17.03
C GLY A 409 13.40 -14.10 18.43
#